data_b4eade3231aa5498bca9b4ef985f0dc4
#
_entry.id   b4eade3231aa5498bca9b4ef985f0dc4
#
_cell.length_a   1.000
_cell.length_b   1.000
_cell.length_c   1.000
_cell.angle_alpha   90.00
_cell.angle_beta   90.00
_cell.angle_gamma   90.00
#
_symmetry.space_group_name_H-M   'P 1'
#
loop_
_entity.id
_entity.type
_entity.pdbx_description
1 polymer ?
#
loop_
_entity_poly.entity_id
_entity_poly.type
_entity_poly.pdbx_seq_one_letter_code
_entity_poly.pdbx_strand_id
1 'polypeptide(L)'
;GNLTHEKETRPVQQNLRFQGQYLDRETGLHYNLYRFYDPDIGKFISGDPIGLLGGINLYQYAPNPIRWIDPLGLYNGEGIRTPGEYTVYYQHQLPTGDYTKSDDYHFKNANEGLYNAMNQDPQLRASLERRYPGIYEHVSPGARNGYSSEPPRGTTWHHANQPGSLELVDFEHHRKYSKIYHPDGTGGRNKWGGGSGCR
;
A
#
# COMPACT_ATOMS: atom_id res chain seq x y z
N GLY A 1 15.49 -13.41 0.79
CA GLY A 1 16.69 -13.89 0.15
C GLY A 1 17.18 -15.20 0.74
N ASN A 2 17.72 -16.04 -0.12
CA ASN A 2 18.34 -17.29 0.31
C ASN A 2 19.70 -17.04 0.97
N LEU A 3 20.05 -17.80 2.01
CA LEU A 3 21.35 -17.73 2.63
C LEU A 3 22.38 -18.46 1.76
N THR A 4 23.27 -17.70 1.12
CA THR A 4 24.37 -18.27 0.35
C THR A 4 25.60 -18.56 1.22
N HIS A 5 25.72 -17.90 2.37
CA HIS A 5 26.80 -18.12 3.33
C HIS A 5 26.39 -17.64 4.73
N GLU A 6 26.50 -18.51 5.74
CA GLU A 6 26.28 -18.19 7.15
C GLU A 6 27.56 -18.53 7.92
N LYS A 7 28.19 -17.53 8.56
CA LYS A 7 29.32 -17.74 9.47
C LYS A 7 28.86 -17.48 10.89
N GLU A 8 28.72 -18.54 11.66
CA GLU A 8 28.45 -18.45 13.10
C GLU A 8 29.72 -18.12 13.87
N THR A 9 29.70 -17.00 14.60
CA THR A 9 30.78 -16.62 15.54
C THR A 9 30.40 -16.88 16.99
N ARG A 10 29.13 -17.26 17.26
CA ARG A 10 28.60 -17.65 18.58
C ARG A 10 27.48 -18.69 18.39
N PRO A 11 27.19 -19.52 19.41
CA PRO A 11 26.18 -20.58 19.33
C PRO A 11 24.71 -20.07 19.37
N VAL A 12 24.44 -18.89 18.86
CA VAL A 12 23.10 -18.34 18.77
C VAL A 12 22.69 -18.33 17.31
N GLN A 13 21.76 -19.22 16.94
CA GLN A 13 21.25 -19.31 15.59
C GLN A 13 20.19 -18.25 15.34
N GLN A 14 20.35 -17.45 14.27
CA GLN A 14 19.35 -16.47 13.84
C GLN A 14 18.48 -17.04 12.73
N ASN A 15 17.19 -17.21 13.03
CA ASN A 15 16.20 -17.76 12.08
C ASN A 15 15.24 -16.71 11.51
N LEU A 16 15.28 -15.46 11.99
CA LEU A 16 14.49 -14.38 11.40
C LEU A 16 14.99 -14.12 9.97
N ARG A 17 14.04 -13.96 9.05
CA ARG A 17 14.31 -13.72 7.64
C ARG A 17 13.70 -12.38 7.22
N PHE A 18 13.06 -12.32 6.05
CA PHE A 18 12.37 -11.12 5.62
C PHE A 18 11.16 -10.85 6.55
N GLN A 19 10.57 -9.67 6.47
CA GLN A 19 9.54 -9.25 7.41
C GLN A 19 8.39 -10.27 7.50
N GLY A 20 8.14 -10.75 8.71
CA GLY A 20 7.13 -11.78 9.00
C GLY A 20 7.60 -13.23 8.78
N GLN A 21 8.84 -13.47 8.34
CA GLN A 21 9.34 -14.79 8.00
C GLN A 21 10.31 -15.35 9.06
N TYR A 22 10.23 -16.67 9.28
CA TYR A 22 11.10 -17.44 10.15
C TYR A 22 11.62 -18.68 9.42
N LEU A 23 12.96 -18.87 9.39
CA LEU A 23 13.58 -20.01 8.72
C LEU A 23 13.25 -21.31 9.45
N ASP A 24 12.66 -22.23 8.74
CA ASP A 24 12.64 -23.64 9.08
C ASP A 24 13.92 -24.30 8.55
N ARG A 25 14.82 -24.68 9.47
CA ARG A 25 16.14 -25.25 9.10
C ARG A 25 16.08 -26.67 8.59
N GLU A 26 14.99 -27.40 8.85
CA GLU A 26 14.83 -28.77 8.37
C GLU A 26 14.47 -28.79 6.88
N THR A 27 13.61 -27.86 6.46
CA THR A 27 13.12 -27.79 5.10
C THR A 27 13.81 -26.74 4.24
N GLY A 28 14.48 -25.76 4.87
CA GLY A 28 15.02 -24.58 4.18
C GLY A 28 13.97 -23.54 3.79
N LEU A 29 12.71 -23.80 4.09
CA LEU A 29 11.60 -22.90 3.79
C LEU A 29 11.49 -21.77 4.83
N HIS A 30 10.84 -20.68 4.47
CA HIS A 30 10.51 -19.61 5.39
C HIS A 30 9.05 -19.71 5.83
N TYR A 31 8.82 -20.02 7.11
CA TYR A 31 7.50 -19.99 7.72
C TYR A 31 6.98 -18.56 7.79
N ASN A 32 5.82 -18.31 7.22
CA ASN A 32 5.18 -17.01 7.13
C ASN A 32 3.70 -17.11 7.56
N LEU A 33 3.48 -17.45 8.82
CA LEU A 33 2.24 -17.67 9.55
C LEU A 33 1.26 -18.65 8.87
N TYR A 34 0.60 -18.26 7.77
CA TYR A 34 -0.38 -19.10 7.08
C TYR A 34 0.21 -19.89 5.90
N ARG A 35 1.42 -19.56 5.46
CA ARG A 35 2.09 -20.21 4.32
C ARG A 35 3.58 -20.41 4.56
N PHE A 36 4.16 -21.32 3.81
CA PHE A 36 5.61 -21.44 3.68
C PHE A 36 6.07 -20.79 2.38
N TYR A 37 7.10 -19.98 2.48
CA TYR A 37 7.73 -19.31 1.36
C TYR A 37 9.03 -20.03 1.01
N ASP A 38 9.22 -20.31 -0.27
CA ASP A 38 10.44 -20.90 -0.79
C ASP A 38 11.34 -19.77 -1.34
N PRO A 39 12.49 -19.52 -0.68
CA PRO A 39 13.40 -18.46 -1.09
C PRO A 39 14.12 -18.73 -2.40
N ASP A 40 14.22 -20.00 -2.82
CA ASP A 40 14.92 -20.40 -4.04
C ASP A 40 14.10 -20.05 -5.29
N ILE A 41 12.77 -20.24 -5.21
CA ILE A 41 11.86 -19.91 -6.32
C ILE A 41 11.12 -18.56 -6.14
N GLY A 42 11.28 -17.92 -4.99
CA GLY A 42 10.69 -16.61 -4.73
C GLY A 42 9.16 -16.60 -4.61
N LYS A 43 8.55 -17.68 -4.14
CA LYS A 43 7.08 -17.86 -4.05
C LYS A 43 6.67 -18.65 -2.81
N PHE A 44 5.39 -18.54 -2.45
CA PHE A 44 4.76 -19.48 -1.53
C PHE A 44 4.62 -20.89 -2.19
N ILE A 45 4.79 -21.94 -1.40
CA ILE A 45 4.66 -23.34 -1.89
C ILE A 45 3.21 -23.84 -1.90
N SER A 46 2.29 -23.11 -1.27
CA SER A 46 0.85 -23.39 -1.26
C SER A 46 0.06 -22.21 -1.79
N GLY A 47 -1.10 -22.50 -2.36
CA GLY A 47 -2.05 -21.46 -2.77
C GLY A 47 -2.50 -20.62 -1.58
N ASP A 48 -2.88 -19.38 -1.83
CA ASP A 48 -3.36 -18.47 -0.80
C ASP A 48 -4.65 -19.03 -0.14
N PRO A 49 -4.70 -19.20 1.18
CA PRO A 49 -5.89 -19.68 1.89
C PRO A 49 -7.13 -18.80 1.68
N ILE A 50 -6.94 -17.51 1.41
CA ILE A 50 -8.03 -16.58 1.08
C ILE A 50 -8.35 -16.56 -0.43
N GLY A 51 -7.71 -17.43 -1.21
CA GLY A 51 -7.93 -17.58 -2.64
C GLY A 51 -7.66 -16.29 -3.41
N LEU A 52 -8.50 -16.00 -4.40
CA LEU A 52 -8.38 -14.78 -5.21
C LEU A 52 -8.56 -13.47 -4.42
N LEU A 53 -8.96 -13.53 -3.16
CA LEU A 53 -8.96 -12.37 -2.27
C LEU A 53 -7.55 -11.89 -1.95
N GLY A 54 -6.54 -12.77 -2.02
CA GLY A 54 -5.12 -12.45 -1.87
C GLY A 54 -4.44 -11.95 -3.13
N GLY A 55 -5.13 -12.02 -4.27
CA GLY A 55 -4.59 -11.65 -5.59
C GLY A 55 -4.82 -12.75 -6.63
N ILE A 56 -4.60 -12.42 -7.91
CA ILE A 56 -4.81 -13.39 -9.01
C ILE A 56 -3.76 -14.52 -8.98
N ASN A 57 -2.52 -14.20 -8.61
CA ASN A 57 -1.47 -15.19 -8.46
C ASN A 57 -1.44 -15.71 -7.02
N LEU A 58 -2.07 -16.86 -6.80
CA LEU A 58 -2.23 -17.49 -5.49
C LEU A 58 -0.90 -17.86 -4.79
N TYR A 59 0.21 -17.85 -5.49
CA TYR A 59 1.54 -18.22 -4.98
C TYR A 59 2.47 -17.04 -4.81
N GLN A 60 2.03 -15.84 -5.18
CA GLN A 60 2.85 -14.64 -5.11
C GLN A 60 3.02 -14.16 -3.67
N TYR A 61 4.23 -13.71 -3.32
CA TYR A 61 4.50 -13.05 -2.05
C TYR A 61 3.89 -11.63 -2.03
N ALA A 62 4.24 -10.81 -3.03
CA ALA A 62 3.72 -9.46 -3.21
C ALA A 62 4.01 -8.99 -4.64
N PRO A 63 3.29 -8.02 -5.20
CA PRO A 63 3.55 -7.48 -6.55
C PRO A 63 4.93 -6.86 -6.68
N ASN A 64 5.41 -6.24 -5.62
CA ASN A 64 6.75 -5.65 -5.56
C ASN A 64 7.35 -5.92 -4.17
N PRO A 65 8.19 -6.97 -4.00
CA PRO A 65 8.73 -7.36 -2.72
C PRO A 65 9.74 -6.36 -2.12
N ILE A 66 10.15 -5.33 -2.88
CA ILE A 66 10.99 -4.24 -2.37
C ILE A 66 10.16 -3.21 -1.59
N ARG A 67 8.89 -3.03 -1.98
CA ARG A 67 8.00 -2.01 -1.42
C ARG A 67 6.85 -2.57 -0.59
N TRP A 68 6.58 -3.86 -0.72
CA TRP A 68 5.45 -4.52 -0.12
C TRP A 68 5.88 -5.70 0.72
N ILE A 69 5.23 -5.88 1.85
CA ILE A 69 5.43 -7.02 2.73
C ILE A 69 4.13 -7.78 2.90
N ASP A 70 4.23 -9.09 3.07
CA ASP A 70 3.11 -9.97 3.42
C ASP A 70 3.38 -10.62 4.78
N PRO A 71 3.09 -9.94 5.90
CA PRO A 71 3.45 -10.41 7.23
C PRO A 71 2.70 -11.67 7.66
N LEU A 72 1.55 -11.94 7.04
CA LEU A 72 0.68 -13.07 7.40
C LEU A 72 0.76 -14.21 6.40
N GLY A 73 1.40 -14.02 5.26
CA GLY A 73 1.28 -14.97 4.16
C GLY A 73 -0.13 -14.99 3.55
N LEU A 74 -0.82 -13.86 3.54
CA LEU A 74 -2.18 -13.67 3.05
C LEU A 74 -2.23 -12.34 2.29
N TYR A 75 -1.47 -12.26 1.19
CA TYR A 75 -1.48 -11.03 0.40
C TYR A 75 -2.89 -10.75 -0.14
N ASN A 76 -3.46 -9.62 0.27
CA ASN A 76 -4.81 -9.17 -0.14
C ASN A 76 -4.80 -7.89 -0.99
N GLY A 77 -3.65 -7.48 -1.50
CA GLY A 77 -3.51 -6.22 -2.23
C GLY A 77 -3.64 -4.97 -1.35
N GLU A 78 -3.72 -5.14 -0.04
CA GLU A 78 -3.71 -4.01 0.88
C GLU A 78 -2.27 -3.51 1.01
N GLY A 79 -2.09 -2.20 0.82
CA GLY A 79 -0.80 -1.51 0.84
C GLY A 79 0.04 -1.78 2.08
N ILE A 80 1.24 -1.23 2.06
CA ILE A 80 2.28 -1.41 3.10
C ILE A 80 1.67 -1.18 4.49
N ARG A 81 1.68 -2.24 5.32
CA ARG A 81 1.40 -2.11 6.76
C ARG A 81 2.71 -2.26 7.52
N THR A 82 3.20 -1.17 8.05
CA THR A 82 4.14 -1.21 9.17
C THR A 82 3.33 -1.35 10.47
N PRO A 83 3.71 -2.20 11.43
CA PRO A 83 3.00 -2.28 12.71
C PRO A 83 2.84 -0.90 13.34
N GLY A 84 1.58 -0.46 13.53
CA GLY A 84 1.26 0.89 14.04
C GLY A 84 1.06 1.97 12.98
N GLU A 85 1.14 1.62 11.69
CA GLU A 85 0.91 2.52 10.57
C GLU A 85 -0.39 2.18 9.82
N TYR A 86 -0.80 3.09 8.95
CA TYR A 86 -2.02 2.98 8.15
C TYR A 86 -1.74 2.36 6.77
N THR A 87 -2.80 1.88 6.11
CA THR A 87 -2.72 1.31 4.77
C THR A 87 -2.83 2.41 3.72
N VAL A 88 -1.86 2.47 2.80
CA VAL A 88 -1.89 3.32 1.62
C VAL A 88 -2.28 2.45 0.42
N TYR A 89 -3.43 2.72 -0.18
CA TYR A 89 -3.94 1.96 -1.34
C TYR A 89 -3.35 2.42 -2.67
N TYR A 90 -3.05 3.70 -2.75
CA TYR A 90 -2.38 4.33 -3.89
C TYR A 90 -1.68 5.60 -3.44
N GLN A 91 -0.53 5.89 -4.02
CA GLN A 91 0.24 7.10 -3.76
C GLN A 91 0.37 7.91 -5.04
N HIS A 92 0.04 9.19 -4.95
CA HIS A 92 0.18 10.16 -6.02
C HIS A 92 1.20 11.22 -5.66
N GLN A 93 2.08 11.57 -6.60
CA GLN A 93 3.07 12.63 -6.42
C GLN A 93 2.70 13.84 -7.24
N LEU A 94 2.40 14.95 -6.58
CA LEU A 94 2.16 16.24 -7.21
C LEU A 94 3.47 16.82 -7.78
N PRO A 95 3.41 17.53 -8.92
CA PRO A 95 4.50 18.38 -9.37
C PRO A 95 4.84 19.46 -8.35
N THR A 96 6.13 19.81 -8.20
CA THR A 96 6.61 20.78 -7.19
C THR A 96 5.91 22.14 -7.29
N GLY A 97 5.58 22.59 -8.51
CA GLY A 97 4.86 23.85 -8.74
C GLY A 97 3.41 23.87 -8.25
N ASP A 98 2.84 22.72 -7.91
CA ASP A 98 1.43 22.59 -7.55
C ASP A 98 1.18 22.46 -6.05
N TYR A 99 2.23 22.40 -5.23
CA TYR A 99 2.10 22.17 -3.78
C TYR A 99 1.20 23.18 -3.06
N THR A 100 1.18 24.43 -3.52
CA THR A 100 0.39 25.52 -2.92
C THR A 100 -1.00 25.68 -3.53
N LYS A 101 -1.38 24.83 -4.48
CA LYS A 101 -2.73 24.85 -5.06
C LYS A 101 -3.78 24.37 -4.03
N SER A 102 -5.07 24.57 -4.35
CA SER A 102 -6.19 24.17 -3.50
C SER A 102 -6.28 22.65 -3.34
N ASP A 103 -6.98 22.18 -2.30
CA ASP A 103 -7.28 20.74 -2.11
C ASP A 103 -8.07 20.19 -3.28
N ASP A 104 -9.04 20.95 -3.83
CA ASP A 104 -9.77 20.58 -5.05
C ASP A 104 -8.83 20.28 -6.22
N TYR A 105 -7.81 21.11 -6.40
CA TYR A 105 -6.81 20.89 -7.44
C TYR A 105 -6.00 19.62 -7.16
N HIS A 106 -5.53 19.43 -5.92
CA HIS A 106 -4.77 18.27 -5.51
C HIS A 106 -5.56 16.98 -5.73
N PHE A 107 -6.83 16.95 -5.32
CA PHE A 107 -7.66 15.76 -5.41
C PHE A 107 -8.07 15.43 -6.86
N LYS A 108 -8.31 16.44 -7.69
CA LYS A 108 -8.49 16.24 -9.13
C LYS A 108 -7.28 15.59 -9.78
N ASN A 109 -6.09 16.11 -9.46
CA ASN A 109 -4.84 15.58 -10.00
C ASN A 109 -4.56 14.15 -9.49
N ALA A 110 -4.86 13.88 -8.22
CA ALA A 110 -4.71 12.55 -7.63
C ALA A 110 -5.73 11.54 -8.20
N ASN A 111 -6.98 11.94 -8.42
CA ASN A 111 -8.00 11.11 -9.07
C ASN A 111 -7.63 10.79 -10.53
N GLU A 112 -7.10 11.77 -11.28
CA GLU A 112 -6.54 11.52 -12.60
C GLU A 112 -5.38 10.53 -12.58
N GLY A 113 -4.45 10.70 -11.65
CA GLY A 113 -3.32 9.79 -11.45
C GLY A 113 -3.78 8.37 -11.13
N LEU A 114 -4.76 8.23 -10.24
CA LEU A 114 -5.35 6.94 -9.88
C LEU A 114 -6.06 6.28 -11.08
N TYR A 115 -6.85 7.04 -11.83
CA TYR A 115 -7.50 6.55 -13.04
C TYR A 115 -6.48 6.00 -14.05
N ASN A 116 -5.43 6.76 -14.31
CA ASN A 116 -4.36 6.34 -15.22
C ASN A 116 -3.64 5.08 -14.72
N ALA A 117 -3.34 5.00 -13.43
CA ALA A 117 -2.72 3.83 -12.82
C ALA A 117 -3.61 2.58 -12.92
N MET A 118 -4.92 2.72 -12.68
CA MET A 118 -5.89 1.62 -12.80
C MET A 118 -6.08 1.14 -14.26
N ASN A 119 -5.86 2.01 -15.23
CA ASN A 119 -5.86 1.62 -16.65
C ASN A 119 -4.57 0.90 -17.07
N GLN A 120 -3.45 1.21 -16.44
CA GLN A 120 -2.15 0.57 -16.70
C GLN A 120 -1.99 -0.73 -15.92
N ASP A 121 -2.63 -0.84 -14.76
CA ASP A 121 -2.56 -2.02 -13.87
C ASP A 121 -3.97 -2.58 -13.58
N PRO A 122 -4.41 -3.60 -14.34
CA PRO A 122 -5.68 -4.28 -14.12
C PRO A 122 -5.79 -4.95 -12.74
N GLN A 123 -4.67 -5.30 -12.10
CA GLN A 123 -4.67 -5.90 -10.76
C GLN A 123 -4.96 -4.85 -9.69
N LEU A 124 -4.33 -3.69 -9.79
CA LEU A 124 -4.65 -2.53 -8.95
C LEU A 124 -6.14 -2.18 -9.06
N ARG A 125 -6.64 -2.10 -10.30
CA ARG A 125 -8.07 -1.84 -10.56
C ARG A 125 -8.97 -2.87 -9.89
N ALA A 126 -8.72 -4.17 -10.10
CA ALA A 126 -9.52 -5.24 -9.53
C ALA A 126 -9.48 -5.26 -7.99
N SER A 127 -8.33 -4.97 -7.40
CA SER A 127 -8.15 -4.87 -5.96
C SER A 127 -8.95 -3.71 -5.36
N LEU A 128 -8.83 -2.53 -5.94
CA LEU A 128 -9.54 -1.33 -5.47
C LEU A 128 -11.04 -1.44 -5.67
N GLU A 129 -11.51 -1.95 -6.82
CA GLU A 129 -12.95 -2.18 -7.07
C GLU A 129 -13.57 -3.18 -6.09
N ARG A 130 -12.83 -4.21 -5.69
CA ARG A 130 -13.30 -5.17 -4.69
C ARG A 130 -13.48 -4.52 -3.32
N ARG A 131 -12.56 -3.65 -2.94
CA ARG A 131 -12.57 -2.99 -1.63
C ARG A 131 -13.52 -1.80 -1.58
N TYR A 132 -13.54 -1.02 -2.65
CA TYR A 132 -14.32 0.21 -2.81
C TYR A 132 -15.09 0.14 -4.13
N PRO A 133 -16.22 -0.58 -4.17
CA PRO A 133 -17.01 -0.74 -5.39
C PRO A 133 -17.42 0.61 -6.00
N GLY A 134 -17.18 0.77 -7.30
CA GLY A 134 -17.45 2.01 -8.05
C GLY A 134 -16.30 3.03 -8.00
N ILE A 135 -15.15 2.67 -7.43
CA ILE A 135 -14.00 3.59 -7.38
C ILE A 135 -13.50 3.98 -8.76
N TYR A 136 -13.46 3.05 -9.71
CA TYR A 136 -13.01 3.32 -11.07
C TYR A 136 -13.96 4.29 -11.79
N GLU A 137 -15.28 4.12 -11.63
CA GLU A 137 -16.26 5.03 -12.19
C GLU A 137 -16.11 6.43 -11.59
N HIS A 138 -15.91 6.52 -10.26
CA HIS A 138 -15.73 7.79 -9.55
C HIS A 138 -14.52 8.58 -10.07
N VAL A 139 -13.40 7.91 -10.31
CA VAL A 139 -12.16 8.56 -10.78
C VAL A 139 -12.11 8.69 -12.30
N SER A 140 -13.08 8.13 -13.04
CA SER A 140 -13.15 8.28 -14.48
C SER A 140 -13.50 9.74 -14.87
N PRO A 141 -12.97 10.26 -15.99
CA PRO A 141 -13.25 11.61 -16.42
C PRO A 141 -14.75 11.78 -16.77
N GLY A 142 -15.33 12.85 -16.28
CA GLY A 142 -16.71 13.21 -16.60
C GLY A 142 -16.90 13.70 -18.05
N ALA A 143 -18.13 14.08 -18.42
CA ALA A 143 -18.54 14.45 -19.77
C ALA A 143 -17.70 15.58 -20.43
N ARG A 144 -16.97 16.38 -19.64
CA ARG A 144 -16.09 17.46 -20.14
C ARG A 144 -14.61 17.12 -19.93
N ASN A 145 -14.26 15.83 -19.84
CA ASN A 145 -12.91 15.33 -19.55
C ASN A 145 -12.30 15.90 -18.25
N GLY A 146 -13.16 16.33 -17.31
CA GLY A 146 -12.71 16.79 -15.99
C GLY A 146 -12.81 15.68 -14.94
N TYR A 147 -11.87 15.65 -14.01
CA TYR A 147 -11.87 14.71 -12.88
C TYR A 147 -12.59 15.31 -11.67
N SER A 148 -13.17 14.46 -10.83
CA SER A 148 -13.78 14.88 -9.57
C SER A 148 -12.72 15.47 -8.62
N SER A 149 -13.09 16.48 -7.83
CA SER A 149 -12.30 16.95 -6.69
C SER A 149 -12.66 16.23 -5.39
N GLU A 150 -13.65 15.34 -5.42
CA GLU A 150 -14.02 14.54 -4.26
C GLU A 150 -13.20 13.24 -4.22
N PRO A 151 -12.77 12.79 -3.04
CA PRO A 151 -12.19 11.45 -2.89
C PRO A 151 -13.23 10.37 -3.24
N PRO A 152 -12.82 9.20 -3.73
CA PRO A 152 -13.71 8.08 -3.92
C PRO A 152 -14.41 7.66 -2.62
N ARG A 153 -15.65 7.20 -2.74
CA ARG A 153 -16.46 6.82 -1.57
C ARG A 153 -15.77 5.80 -0.68
N GLY A 154 -15.74 6.06 0.62
CA GLY A 154 -15.08 5.21 1.63
C GLY A 154 -13.58 5.46 1.77
N THR A 155 -13.02 6.36 0.96
CA THR A 155 -11.62 6.74 1.00
C THR A 155 -11.42 8.23 1.25
N THR A 156 -10.19 8.63 1.49
CA THR A 156 -9.78 10.05 1.48
C THR A 156 -8.37 10.19 0.94
N TRP A 157 -8.06 11.36 0.39
CA TRP A 157 -6.69 11.73 0.03
C TRP A 157 -6.00 12.35 1.24
N HIS A 158 -5.06 11.62 1.80
CA HIS A 158 -4.22 12.09 2.88
C HIS A 158 -2.98 12.81 2.33
N HIS A 159 -2.75 14.05 2.76
CA HIS A 159 -1.50 14.77 2.48
C HIS A 159 -0.40 14.22 3.40
N ALA A 160 0.47 13.37 2.88
CA ALA A 160 1.54 12.74 3.63
C ALA A 160 2.61 13.76 4.09
N ASN A 161 3.48 13.36 5.00
CA ASN A 161 4.56 14.21 5.47
C ASN A 161 5.60 14.53 4.36
N GLN A 162 5.71 13.66 3.37
CA GLN A 162 6.59 13.81 2.23
C GLN A 162 6.05 14.90 1.28
N PRO A 163 6.85 15.90 0.88
CA PRO A 163 6.39 16.99 0.04
C PRO A 163 5.73 16.50 -1.27
N GLY A 164 4.53 16.99 -1.54
CA GLY A 164 3.75 16.67 -2.73
C GLY A 164 3.09 15.29 -2.74
N SER A 165 3.28 14.49 -1.71
CA SER A 165 2.70 13.15 -1.65
C SER A 165 1.25 13.17 -1.16
N LEU A 166 0.35 12.61 -1.98
CA LEU A 166 -1.04 12.32 -1.64
C LEU A 166 -1.24 10.81 -1.57
N GLU A 167 -1.82 10.34 -0.48
CA GLU A 167 -2.05 8.92 -0.22
C GLU A 167 -3.55 8.63 -0.17
N LEU A 168 -4.00 7.68 -0.98
CA LEU A 168 -5.36 7.16 -0.89
C LEU A 168 -5.44 6.21 0.30
N VAL A 169 -6.24 6.56 1.29
CA VAL A 169 -6.40 5.82 2.54
C VAL A 169 -7.88 5.62 2.87
N ASP A 170 -8.18 4.68 3.77
CA ASP A 170 -9.54 4.45 4.26
C ASP A 170 -10.02 5.66 5.08
N PHE A 171 -11.19 6.19 4.74
CA PHE A 171 -11.75 7.39 5.38
C PHE A 171 -12.02 7.19 6.89
N GLU A 172 -12.67 6.07 7.25
CA GLU A 172 -13.01 5.81 8.66
C GLU A 172 -11.77 5.54 9.49
N HIS A 173 -10.78 4.84 8.93
CA HIS A 173 -9.50 4.63 9.60
C HIS A 173 -8.75 5.95 9.79
N HIS A 174 -8.67 6.79 8.76
CA HIS A 174 -8.04 8.11 8.85
C HIS A 174 -8.69 8.98 9.91
N ARG A 175 -10.04 9.03 9.94
CA ARG A 175 -10.81 9.80 10.93
C ARG A 175 -10.60 9.29 12.36
N LYS A 176 -10.63 7.97 12.56
CA LYS A 176 -10.54 7.33 13.88
C LYS A 176 -9.14 7.40 14.48
N TYR A 177 -8.12 7.28 13.66
CA TYR A 177 -6.72 7.16 14.08
C TYR A 177 -5.86 8.33 13.59
N SER A 178 -6.39 9.56 13.64
CA SER A 178 -5.74 10.77 13.13
C SER A 178 -4.31 10.98 13.65
N LYS A 179 -4.00 10.54 14.88
CA LYS A 179 -2.66 10.63 15.46
C LYS A 179 -1.62 9.72 14.76
N ILE A 180 -2.05 8.65 14.10
CA ILE A 180 -1.16 7.80 13.30
C ILE A 180 -0.78 8.52 12.01
N TYR A 181 -1.73 9.20 11.40
CA TYR A 181 -1.51 9.98 10.17
C TYR A 181 -0.79 11.32 10.44
N HIS A 182 -1.01 11.89 11.61
CA HIS A 182 -0.51 13.21 12.02
C HIS A 182 0.15 13.11 13.41
N PRO A 183 1.30 12.44 13.55
CA PRO A 183 1.91 12.16 14.86
C PRO A 183 2.34 13.41 15.61
N ASP A 184 2.64 14.50 14.91
CA ASP A 184 2.99 15.80 15.45
C ASP A 184 1.81 16.79 15.53
N GLY A 185 0.58 16.30 15.25
CA GLY A 185 -0.64 17.11 15.22
C GLY A 185 -0.77 18.02 13.99
N THR A 186 0.17 17.94 13.03
CA THR A 186 0.14 18.72 11.79
C THR A 186 0.07 17.80 10.58
N GLY A 187 -0.85 18.07 9.63
CA GLY A 187 -0.91 17.37 8.36
C GLY A 187 0.20 17.80 7.39
N GLY A 188 0.52 16.95 6.42
CA GLY A 188 1.50 17.25 5.37
C GLY A 188 1.16 18.54 4.63
N ARG A 189 -0.12 18.84 4.43
CA ARG A 189 -0.62 20.08 3.84
C ARG A 189 -0.04 21.33 4.50
N ASN A 190 0.06 21.36 5.83
CA ASN A 190 0.65 22.46 6.57
C ASN A 190 2.17 22.52 6.43
N LYS A 191 2.82 21.38 6.20
CA LYS A 191 4.27 21.28 6.12
C LYS A 191 4.83 21.74 4.78
N TRP A 192 4.12 21.43 3.69
CA TRP A 192 4.61 21.69 2.35
C TRP A 192 3.59 22.36 1.41
N GLY A 193 2.30 22.39 1.75
CA GLY A 193 1.22 22.82 0.87
C GLY A 193 0.59 24.17 1.20
N GLY A 194 1.07 24.90 2.22
CA GLY A 194 0.61 26.25 2.55
C GLY A 194 -0.84 26.37 3.02
N GLY A 195 -1.48 25.27 3.41
CA GLY A 195 -2.90 25.26 3.82
C GLY A 195 -3.13 24.84 5.26
N SER A 196 -4.28 25.20 5.82
CA SER A 196 -4.71 24.82 7.16
C SER A 196 -5.32 23.43 7.15
N GLY A 197 -4.56 22.41 7.57
CA GLY A 197 -5.03 21.08 8.01
C GLY A 197 -5.86 20.25 7.03
N CYS A 198 -5.62 18.96 7.02
CA CYS A 198 -6.60 17.99 6.49
C CYS A 198 -7.89 18.11 7.32
N ARG A 199 -8.96 18.55 6.74
CA ARG A 199 -10.31 18.50 7.31
C ARG A 199 -11.10 17.38 6.66
#